data_2f5187a9f9317386086960e7725c4160
#
_entry.id   2f5187a9f9317386086960e7725c4160
#
_cell.length_a   1.000
_cell.length_b   1.000
_cell.length_c   1.000
_cell.angle_alpha   90.00
_cell.angle_beta   90.00
_cell.angle_gamma   90.00
#
_symmetry.space_group_name_H-M   'P 1'
#
loop_
_entity.id
_entity.type
_entity.pdbx_description
1 polymer ?
#
loop_
_entity_poly.entity_id
_entity_poly.type
_entity_poly.pdbx_seq_one_letter_code
_entity_poly.pdbx_strand_id
1 'polypeptide(L)'
;MPVRLKPTLAVALIATLALAGCTAADTTETATDSAVVESDTTTTTTDFAASNGDCEAMAATFRDVESANPDSPDPELTATCDGDVLSVTSNAIPDYLYIATTPEELQASTVALKLAVSPTVADVPGEVPALGTIGIAVNGVPIYGPTENTGGDVLSLRGALSECGSHSSPVEFHLHLFGWDDDVDCLYSAEEVESGDSILVGWSADGYPIMSGYVCADEECTEMVQLESSWQLTDDSLFASDTWSAHTYVEGSGDLDQCNGRVDADGQYRYYTTTTFPYFMGCYYGEVSDDAIAGGGGAGPGGRP
;
A
#
# COMPACT_ATOMS: atom_id res chain seq x y z
N MET A 1 19.75 -11.44 10.01
CA MET A 1 19.45 -12.04 11.33
C MET A 1 18.96 -13.45 11.10
N PRO A 2 19.27 -14.46 11.90
CA PRO A 2 18.88 -15.83 11.57
C PRO A 2 17.43 -16.09 11.94
N VAL A 3 16.67 -16.59 10.97
CA VAL A 3 15.29 -17.08 11.10
C VAL A 3 15.24 -18.21 12.13
N ARG A 4 14.41 -18.05 13.18
CA ARG A 4 14.15 -19.12 14.14
C ARG A 4 12.91 -19.90 13.70
N LEU A 5 13.11 -21.14 13.28
CA LEU A 5 12.01 -22.11 13.13
C LEU A 5 11.49 -22.51 14.52
N LYS A 6 10.19 -22.39 14.74
CA LYS A 6 9.48 -22.95 15.91
C LYS A 6 9.03 -24.39 15.58
N PRO A 7 9.14 -25.34 16.50
CA PRO A 7 8.63 -26.70 16.28
C PRO A 7 7.12 -26.78 16.53
N THR A 8 6.41 -27.35 15.56
CA THR A 8 4.97 -27.66 15.62
C THR A 8 4.73 -28.83 16.56
N LEU A 9 3.89 -28.65 17.58
CA LEU A 9 3.45 -29.71 18.49
C LEU A 9 2.08 -30.23 18.00
N ALA A 10 2.04 -31.45 17.50
CA ALA A 10 0.81 -32.13 17.10
C ALA A 10 0.11 -32.68 18.35
N VAL A 11 -1.11 -32.25 18.62
CA VAL A 11 -2.00 -32.82 19.62
C VAL A 11 -3.10 -33.63 18.93
N ALA A 12 -3.09 -34.94 19.14
CA ALA A 12 -4.12 -35.84 18.69
C ALA A 12 -5.32 -35.79 19.64
N LEU A 13 -6.52 -35.49 19.16
CA LEU A 13 -7.75 -35.53 19.94
C LEU A 13 -8.59 -36.74 19.50
N ILE A 14 -8.87 -37.64 20.45
CA ILE A 14 -9.67 -38.83 20.28
C ILE A 14 -11.16 -38.46 20.46
N ALA A 15 -11.96 -38.78 19.43
CA ALA A 15 -13.42 -38.61 19.47
C ALA A 15 -14.10 -39.82 20.11
N THR A 16 -14.95 -39.58 21.10
CA THR A 16 -15.91 -40.58 21.65
C THR A 16 -17.33 -40.19 21.23
N LEU A 17 -17.97 -41.12 20.51
CA LEU A 17 -19.40 -41.09 20.12
C LEU A 17 -20.25 -41.48 21.37
N ALA A 18 -21.34 -40.74 21.61
CA ALA A 18 -22.48 -41.19 22.41
C ALA A 18 -23.80 -40.87 21.70
N LEU A 19 -24.55 -41.92 21.34
CA LEU A 19 -25.94 -41.88 20.89
C LEU A 19 -26.90 -41.88 22.08
N ALA A 20 -27.94 -41.05 22.07
CA ALA A 20 -29.28 -41.26 22.62
C ALA A 20 -30.13 -40.07 22.14
N GLY A 21 -31.29 -40.16 21.44
CA GLY A 21 -32.46 -40.95 21.71
C GLY A 21 -33.65 -40.00 21.82
N CYS A 22 -34.63 -40.08 20.91
CA CYS A 22 -35.82 -39.27 20.70
C CYS A 22 -36.72 -39.08 21.92
N THR A 23 -37.40 -37.89 22.03
CA THR A 23 -38.89 -37.87 22.17
C THR A 23 -39.40 -36.47 21.78
N ALA A 24 -40.47 -36.45 21.01
CA ALA A 24 -41.26 -35.28 20.61
C ALA A 24 -42.21 -34.87 21.73
N ALA A 25 -42.42 -33.58 21.94
CA ALA A 25 -43.60 -33.00 22.55
C ALA A 25 -43.93 -31.68 21.84
N ASP A 26 -45.10 -31.66 21.30
CA ASP A 26 -45.79 -30.59 20.62
C ASP A 26 -46.30 -29.58 21.68
N THR A 27 -45.98 -28.30 21.52
CA THR A 27 -46.76 -27.22 22.12
C THR A 27 -46.66 -25.95 21.25
N THR A 28 -47.77 -25.65 20.65
CA THR A 28 -48.10 -24.38 19.99
C THR A 28 -48.00 -23.22 20.97
N GLU A 29 -47.17 -22.22 20.65
CA GLU A 29 -47.33 -20.87 21.18
C GLU A 29 -46.97 -19.80 20.16
N THR A 30 -47.77 -18.82 20.17
CA THR A 30 -48.05 -17.70 19.31
C THR A 30 -46.85 -16.83 18.98
N ALA A 31 -46.67 -16.50 17.72
CA ALA A 31 -45.70 -15.54 17.15
C ALA A 31 -45.94 -14.12 17.72
N THR A 32 -44.90 -13.52 18.25
CA THR A 32 -44.70 -12.07 18.25
C THR A 32 -43.47 -11.80 17.39
N ASP A 33 -43.76 -11.18 16.26
CA ASP A 33 -42.82 -10.69 15.28
C ASP A 33 -41.94 -9.59 15.93
N SER A 34 -40.66 -9.92 16.18
CA SER A 34 -39.62 -8.94 16.44
C SER A 34 -38.61 -9.13 15.32
N ALA A 35 -38.72 -8.26 14.33
CA ALA A 35 -37.73 -8.12 13.28
C ALA A 35 -36.34 -7.85 13.91
N VAL A 36 -35.54 -8.89 13.97
CA VAL A 36 -34.10 -8.80 14.15
C VAL A 36 -33.58 -8.29 12.81
N VAL A 37 -33.16 -7.01 12.79
CA VAL A 37 -32.33 -6.50 11.70
C VAL A 37 -31.00 -7.22 11.83
N GLU A 38 -30.82 -8.30 11.12
CA GLU A 38 -29.50 -8.86 10.82
C GLU A 38 -28.77 -7.77 10.02
N SER A 39 -27.79 -7.16 10.67
CA SER A 39 -26.79 -6.35 10.01
C SER A 39 -25.95 -7.33 9.20
N ASP A 40 -26.32 -7.47 7.94
CA ASP A 40 -25.57 -8.21 6.95
C ASP A 40 -24.28 -7.42 6.70
N THR A 41 -23.25 -7.70 7.50
CA THR A 41 -21.90 -7.24 7.21
C THR A 41 -21.39 -8.13 6.07
N THR A 42 -21.89 -7.86 4.89
CA THR A 42 -21.28 -8.37 3.66
C THR A 42 -19.93 -7.66 3.55
N THR A 43 -18.88 -8.33 3.99
CA THR A 43 -17.51 -7.98 3.59
C THR A 43 -17.46 -8.17 2.08
N THR A 44 -17.75 -7.12 1.35
CA THR A 44 -17.51 -7.06 -0.08
C THR A 44 -15.98 -7.06 -0.21
N THR A 45 -15.40 -8.18 -0.58
CA THR A 45 -14.14 -8.20 -1.32
C THR A 45 -14.34 -7.26 -2.50
N THR A 46 -13.89 -6.04 -2.34
CA THR A 46 -13.91 -5.05 -3.42
C THR A 46 -12.88 -5.56 -4.41
N ASP A 47 -13.38 -6.15 -5.49
CA ASP A 47 -12.61 -6.43 -6.69
C ASP A 47 -12.15 -5.05 -7.19
N PHE A 48 -10.94 -4.61 -6.78
CA PHE A 48 -10.34 -3.33 -7.19
C PHE A 48 -9.91 -3.42 -8.65
N ALA A 49 -10.88 -3.59 -9.54
CA ALA A 49 -10.70 -3.11 -10.88
C ALA A 49 -10.29 -1.63 -10.76
N ALA A 50 -9.20 -1.23 -11.42
CA ALA A 50 -8.87 0.18 -11.58
C ALA A 50 -10.18 0.94 -11.79
N SER A 51 -10.35 2.14 -11.25
CA SER A 51 -11.62 2.87 -11.05
C SER A 51 -12.63 2.81 -12.22
N ASN A 52 -12.27 2.18 -13.34
CA ASN A 52 -13.04 2.05 -14.59
C ASN A 52 -13.75 3.34 -15.01
N GLY A 53 -13.16 4.49 -14.67
CA GLY A 53 -13.76 5.80 -14.89
C GLY A 53 -14.78 6.22 -13.82
N ASP A 54 -14.87 5.52 -12.69
CA ASP A 54 -15.76 5.85 -11.57
C ASP A 54 -14.98 6.59 -10.48
N CYS A 55 -15.10 7.91 -10.48
CA CYS A 55 -14.42 8.78 -9.53
C CYS A 55 -14.87 8.55 -8.09
N GLU A 56 -16.16 8.32 -7.86
CA GLU A 56 -16.71 8.12 -6.51
C GLU A 56 -16.21 6.78 -5.93
N ALA A 57 -16.10 5.75 -6.76
CA ALA A 57 -15.50 4.49 -6.37
C ALA A 57 -14.02 4.67 -6.00
N MET A 58 -13.27 5.46 -6.77
CA MET A 58 -11.87 5.79 -6.47
C MET A 58 -11.77 6.61 -5.18
N ALA A 59 -12.62 7.62 -5.00
CA ALA A 59 -12.65 8.44 -3.78
C ALA A 59 -12.98 7.60 -2.53
N ALA A 60 -13.88 6.63 -2.65
CA ALA A 60 -14.27 5.74 -1.55
C ALA A 60 -13.16 4.78 -1.10
N THR A 61 -12.05 4.67 -1.84
CA THR A 61 -10.86 3.90 -1.41
C THR A 61 -10.03 4.62 -0.36
N PHE A 62 -10.19 5.94 -0.24
CA PHE A 62 -9.51 6.71 0.80
C PHE A 62 -10.25 6.57 2.13
N ARG A 63 -9.49 6.38 3.21
CA ARG A 63 -10.03 6.06 4.53
C ARG A 63 -10.53 7.29 5.27
N ASP A 64 -11.47 7.07 6.18
CA ASP A 64 -11.64 7.98 7.31
C ASP A 64 -10.43 7.84 8.24
N VAL A 65 -9.73 8.94 8.49
CA VAL A 65 -8.49 8.94 9.28
C VAL A 65 -8.76 9.38 10.71
N GLU A 66 -8.18 8.68 11.67
CA GLU A 66 -8.29 8.97 13.11
C GLU A 66 -6.92 9.26 13.72
N SER A 67 -6.90 10.06 14.78
CA SER A 67 -5.65 10.42 15.47
C SER A 67 -5.07 9.22 16.22
N ALA A 68 -3.82 8.86 15.89
CA ALA A 68 -3.04 7.83 16.58
C ALA A 68 -1.79 8.39 17.28
N ASN A 69 -1.45 9.65 17.05
CA ASN A 69 -0.23 10.31 17.53
C ASN A 69 -0.59 11.48 18.47
N PRO A 70 -0.75 11.26 19.78
CA PRO A 70 -1.37 12.20 20.72
C PRO A 70 -0.62 13.54 20.88
N ASP A 71 0.67 13.58 20.55
CA ASP A 71 1.51 14.78 20.66
C ASP A 71 1.69 15.50 19.31
N SER A 72 0.96 15.06 18.27
CA SER A 72 1.03 15.59 16.91
C SER A 72 -0.33 16.14 16.48
N PRO A 73 -0.40 16.94 15.40
CA PRO A 73 -1.68 17.32 14.81
C PRO A 73 -2.51 16.10 14.41
N ASP A 74 -3.85 16.24 14.44
CA ASP A 74 -4.74 15.21 13.93
C ASP A 74 -4.55 15.03 12.42
N PRO A 75 -4.70 13.81 11.87
CA PRO A 75 -4.64 13.58 10.43
C PRO A 75 -5.83 14.24 9.73
N GLU A 76 -5.57 14.80 8.56
CA GLU A 76 -6.59 15.40 7.69
C GLU A 76 -6.48 14.81 6.29
N LEU A 77 -7.61 14.34 5.74
CA LEU A 77 -7.68 13.76 4.40
C LEU A 77 -9.00 14.11 3.76
N THR A 78 -8.97 14.57 2.50
CA THR A 78 -10.15 14.72 1.67
C THR A 78 -9.90 14.21 0.26
N ALA A 79 -10.89 13.52 -0.31
CA ALA A 79 -10.89 13.07 -1.69
C ALA A 79 -12.18 13.60 -2.35
N THR A 80 -12.05 14.39 -3.41
CA THR A 80 -13.19 15.08 -4.04
C THR A 80 -13.13 14.95 -5.55
N CYS A 81 -14.23 14.51 -6.14
CA CYS A 81 -14.39 14.34 -7.58
C CYS A 81 -14.68 15.67 -8.30
N ASP A 82 -14.00 15.89 -9.42
CA ASP A 82 -14.28 16.97 -10.37
C ASP A 82 -14.16 16.40 -11.80
N GLY A 83 -15.26 15.88 -12.33
CA GLY A 83 -15.28 15.18 -13.61
C GLY A 83 -14.40 13.92 -13.59
N ASP A 84 -13.41 13.86 -14.49
CA ASP A 84 -12.50 12.74 -14.63
C ASP A 84 -11.23 12.88 -13.76
N VAL A 85 -11.25 13.77 -12.78
CA VAL A 85 -10.12 14.02 -11.86
C VAL A 85 -10.58 13.83 -10.42
N LEU A 86 -9.83 13.05 -9.67
CA LEU A 86 -9.94 12.96 -8.21
C LEU A 86 -8.89 13.86 -7.58
N SER A 87 -9.35 14.90 -6.88
CA SER A 87 -8.49 15.77 -6.08
C SER A 87 -8.37 15.22 -4.65
N VAL A 88 -7.15 14.86 -4.24
CA VAL A 88 -6.85 14.37 -2.89
C VAL A 88 -5.99 15.40 -2.18
N THR A 89 -6.39 15.81 -0.98
CA THR A 89 -5.58 16.68 -0.11
C THR A 89 -5.40 16.05 1.25
N SER A 90 -4.20 16.18 1.82
CA SER A 90 -3.83 15.64 3.11
C SER A 90 -2.82 16.53 3.82
N ASN A 91 -2.72 16.36 5.14
CA ASN A 91 -1.68 16.99 5.95
C ASN A 91 -0.49 16.06 6.25
N ALA A 92 -0.41 14.88 5.61
CA ALA A 92 0.64 13.86 5.75
C ALA A 92 0.79 13.26 7.16
N ILE A 93 -0.12 13.52 8.08
CA ILE A 93 -0.10 12.87 9.40
C ILE A 93 -0.69 11.45 9.25
N PRO A 94 0.03 10.39 9.69
CA PRO A 94 -0.49 9.03 9.61
C PRO A 94 -1.59 8.78 10.64
N ASP A 95 -2.54 7.92 10.29
CA ASP A 95 -3.62 7.39 11.14
C ASP A 95 -3.20 6.16 11.96
N TYR A 96 -1.91 5.84 11.98
CA TYR A 96 -1.29 4.82 12.81
C TYR A 96 -0.18 5.43 13.68
N LEU A 97 0.19 4.71 14.76
CA LEU A 97 1.23 5.17 15.67
C LEU A 97 2.59 5.19 14.99
N TYR A 98 3.18 6.37 14.86
CA TYR A 98 4.55 6.54 14.38
C TYR A 98 5.55 6.52 15.52
N ILE A 99 6.47 5.56 15.49
CA ILE A 99 7.63 5.52 16.38
C ILE A 99 8.80 6.21 15.64
N ALA A 100 9.18 7.37 16.10
CA ALA A 100 10.19 8.20 15.43
C ALA A 100 11.54 7.47 15.31
N THR A 101 12.05 7.44 14.09
CA THR A 101 13.38 6.88 13.74
C THR A 101 14.37 7.95 13.31
N THR A 102 13.87 9.13 13.01
CA THR A 102 14.64 10.34 12.66
C THR A 102 14.45 11.41 13.72
N PRO A 103 15.34 12.42 13.81
CA PRO A 103 15.21 13.50 14.78
C PRO A 103 14.09 14.50 14.48
N GLU A 104 13.51 14.45 13.28
CA GLU A 104 12.42 15.32 12.86
C GLU A 104 11.12 14.89 13.52
N GLU A 105 10.43 15.88 14.12
CA GLU A 105 9.11 15.66 14.71
C GLU A 105 8.05 15.47 13.63
N LEU A 106 7.00 14.72 13.96
CA LEU A 106 5.83 14.57 13.09
C LEU A 106 5.08 15.90 13.03
N GLN A 107 5.03 16.52 11.85
CA GLN A 107 4.43 17.83 11.62
C GLN A 107 3.49 17.78 10.41
N ALA A 108 2.38 18.53 10.50
CA ALA A 108 1.47 18.68 9.37
C ALA A 108 2.17 19.43 8.23
N SER A 109 1.98 18.94 7.02
CA SER A 109 2.40 19.55 5.76
C SER A 109 1.18 19.80 4.86
N THR A 110 1.39 20.20 3.62
CA THR A 110 0.31 20.29 2.63
C THR A 110 0.64 19.40 1.45
N VAL A 111 -0.11 18.31 1.33
CA VAL A 111 -0.03 17.37 0.21
C VAL A 111 -1.29 17.52 -0.63
N ALA A 112 -1.14 17.65 -1.93
CA ALA A 112 -2.27 17.70 -2.84
C ALA A 112 -1.94 16.98 -4.15
N LEU A 113 -2.75 16.01 -4.52
CA LEU A 113 -2.65 15.28 -5.78
C LEU A 113 -3.94 15.43 -6.58
N LYS A 114 -3.78 15.45 -7.91
CA LYS A 114 -4.87 15.33 -8.87
C LYS A 114 -4.64 14.05 -9.66
N LEU A 115 -5.48 13.07 -9.43
CA LEU A 115 -5.36 11.75 -10.01
C LEU A 115 -6.34 11.61 -11.17
N ALA A 116 -5.86 11.14 -12.31
CA ALA A 116 -6.74 10.80 -13.43
C ALA A 116 -7.58 9.59 -13.06
N VAL A 117 -8.91 9.69 -13.16
CA VAL A 117 -9.84 8.60 -12.88
C VAL A 117 -9.80 7.53 -13.99
N SER A 118 -9.50 7.96 -15.21
CA SER A 118 -9.28 7.09 -16.36
C SER A 118 -7.87 7.35 -16.91
N PRO A 119 -6.83 6.74 -16.31
CA PRO A 119 -5.45 7.00 -16.71
C PRO A 119 -5.18 6.52 -18.13
N THR A 120 -4.32 7.25 -18.83
CA THR A 120 -3.87 6.93 -20.19
C THR A 120 -2.48 6.31 -20.13
N VAL A 121 -2.26 5.23 -20.84
CA VAL A 121 -0.93 4.61 -20.97
C VAL A 121 -0.01 5.59 -21.71
N ALA A 122 1.17 5.84 -21.16
CA ALA A 122 2.16 6.71 -21.79
C ALA A 122 2.82 6.00 -22.98
N ASP A 123 3.09 6.73 -24.07
CA ASP A 123 3.85 6.19 -25.21
C ASP A 123 5.24 5.69 -24.80
N VAL A 124 5.84 6.35 -23.82
CA VAL A 124 7.11 5.97 -23.18
C VAL A 124 6.92 6.16 -21.67
N PRO A 125 7.23 5.15 -20.85
CA PRO A 125 7.13 5.27 -19.40
C PRO A 125 7.87 6.50 -18.87
N GLY A 126 7.19 7.26 -18.00
CA GLY A 126 7.73 8.47 -17.40
C GLY A 126 8.71 8.18 -16.27
N GLU A 127 9.73 9.02 -16.08
CA GLU A 127 10.62 8.88 -14.93
C GLU A 127 9.92 9.33 -13.64
N VAL A 128 10.03 8.55 -12.55
CA VAL A 128 9.68 9.05 -11.22
C VAL A 128 10.74 10.05 -10.74
N PRO A 129 10.36 11.12 -10.03
CA PRO A 129 11.32 12.09 -9.49
C PRO A 129 12.28 11.40 -8.53
N ALA A 130 13.53 11.89 -8.48
CA ALA A 130 14.52 11.37 -7.54
C ALA A 130 14.12 11.61 -6.09
N LEU A 131 13.43 12.72 -5.82
CA LEU A 131 12.92 13.11 -4.49
C LEU A 131 11.51 13.65 -4.62
N GLY A 132 10.70 13.45 -3.58
CA GLY A 132 9.34 13.95 -3.49
C GLY A 132 8.28 12.90 -3.78
N THR A 133 7.05 13.36 -3.77
CA THR A 133 5.86 12.53 -3.87
C THR A 133 5.73 11.89 -5.25
N ILE A 134 5.51 10.58 -5.31
CA ILE A 134 5.22 9.81 -6.52
C ILE A 134 3.80 9.23 -6.53
N GLY A 135 3.14 9.25 -5.38
CA GLY A 135 1.79 8.75 -5.16
C GLY A 135 1.30 9.09 -3.77
N ILE A 136 0.13 8.61 -3.42
CA ILE A 136 -0.50 8.85 -2.12
C ILE A 136 -1.14 7.57 -1.60
N ALA A 137 -0.88 7.22 -0.35
CA ALA A 137 -1.50 6.08 0.31
C ALA A 137 -2.98 6.34 0.63
N VAL A 138 -3.76 5.28 0.84
CA VAL A 138 -5.20 5.38 1.12
C VAL A 138 -5.54 6.14 2.40
N ASN A 139 -4.57 6.35 3.29
CA ASN A 139 -4.69 7.20 4.49
C ASN A 139 -4.15 8.63 4.30
N GLY A 140 -3.79 9.02 3.09
CA GLY A 140 -3.31 10.36 2.78
C GLY A 140 -1.83 10.60 3.02
N VAL A 141 -1.06 9.60 3.45
CA VAL A 141 0.41 9.72 3.58
C VAL A 141 1.03 9.70 2.18
N PRO A 142 1.90 10.68 1.82
CA PRO A 142 2.57 10.66 0.54
C PRO A 142 3.54 9.49 0.41
N ILE A 143 3.60 8.92 -0.78
CA ILE A 143 4.52 7.86 -1.17
C ILE A 143 5.68 8.50 -1.93
N TYR A 144 6.90 8.18 -1.51
CA TYR A 144 8.15 8.61 -2.13
C TYR A 144 8.82 7.44 -2.86
N GLY A 145 9.76 7.79 -3.75
CA GLY A 145 10.57 6.80 -4.47
C GLY A 145 11.67 6.16 -3.60
N PRO A 146 12.52 5.34 -4.21
CA PRO A 146 13.54 4.55 -3.51
C PRO A 146 14.76 5.35 -3.05
N THR A 147 14.78 6.66 -3.30
CA THR A 147 15.97 7.51 -3.18
C THR A 147 15.91 8.39 -1.94
N GLU A 148 16.96 8.36 -1.13
CA GLU A 148 17.21 9.36 -0.07
C GLU A 148 17.77 10.66 -0.63
N ASN A 149 17.75 11.73 0.17
CA ASN A 149 18.25 13.07 -0.22
C ASN A 149 19.72 13.08 -0.65
N THR A 150 20.48 12.04 -0.33
CA THR A 150 21.87 11.85 -0.75
C THR A 150 22.03 11.20 -2.11
N GLY A 151 20.94 10.77 -2.74
CA GLY A 151 20.92 9.96 -3.96
C GLY A 151 21.02 8.45 -3.70
N GLY A 152 21.38 8.04 -2.50
CA GLY A 152 21.48 6.64 -2.11
C GLY A 152 20.13 5.98 -1.88
N ASP A 153 20.17 4.67 -1.78
CA ASP A 153 19.00 3.84 -1.48
C ASP A 153 18.47 4.13 -0.07
N VAL A 154 17.16 4.11 0.09
CA VAL A 154 16.48 4.33 1.39
C VAL A 154 16.90 3.31 2.45
N LEU A 155 17.29 2.09 2.06
CA LEU A 155 17.80 1.06 2.96
C LEU A 155 19.30 1.21 3.27
N SER A 156 20.01 2.15 2.62
CA SER A 156 21.42 2.42 2.92
C SER A 156 21.62 3.01 4.32
N LEU A 157 20.63 3.74 4.82
CA LEU A 157 20.62 4.33 6.16
C LEU A 157 19.89 3.43 7.16
N ARG A 158 20.65 2.57 7.84
CA ARG A 158 20.08 1.63 8.80
C ARG A 158 19.29 2.33 9.91
N GLY A 159 18.02 1.92 10.08
CA GLY A 159 17.13 2.44 11.12
C GLY A 159 16.61 3.86 10.84
N ALA A 160 16.73 4.37 9.63
CA ALA A 160 16.10 5.62 9.22
C ALA A 160 14.58 5.44 9.01
N LEU A 161 14.16 4.26 8.53
CA LEU A 161 12.74 3.93 8.37
C LEU A 161 12.19 3.22 9.60
N SER A 162 10.93 3.49 9.94
CA SER A 162 10.14 2.72 10.90
C SER A 162 9.81 1.33 10.36
N GLU A 163 9.27 0.45 11.18
CA GLU A 163 8.78 -0.87 10.75
C GLU A 163 7.67 -0.74 9.69
N CYS A 164 6.93 0.37 9.69
CA CYS A 164 5.93 0.70 8.69
C CYS A 164 6.51 1.23 7.35
N GLY A 165 7.82 1.30 7.21
CA GLY A 165 8.48 1.75 5.97
C GLY A 165 8.45 3.27 5.74
N SER A 166 8.25 4.03 6.81
CA SER A 166 8.06 5.48 6.79
C SER A 166 9.04 6.21 7.71
N HIS A 167 9.20 7.49 7.47
CA HIS A 167 9.89 8.40 8.38
C HIS A 167 9.42 9.86 8.24
N SER A 168 9.74 10.67 9.25
CA SER A 168 9.60 12.12 9.18
C SER A 168 10.87 12.72 8.59
N SER A 169 10.72 13.70 7.72
CA SER A 169 11.80 14.51 7.15
C SER A 169 11.55 15.99 7.46
N PRO A 170 12.53 16.90 7.20
CA PRO A 170 12.30 18.34 7.34
C PRO A 170 11.16 18.91 6.49
N VAL A 171 10.68 18.15 5.51
CA VAL A 171 9.61 18.57 4.59
C VAL A 171 8.28 18.02 5.05
N GLU A 172 8.18 16.70 5.21
CA GLU A 172 6.94 16.01 5.57
C GLU A 172 7.21 14.55 6.00
N PHE A 173 6.22 13.95 6.62
CA PHE A 173 6.18 12.50 6.84
C PHE A 173 5.78 11.79 5.54
N HIS A 174 6.44 10.67 5.22
CA HIS A 174 6.19 9.92 3.99
C HIS A 174 6.58 8.45 4.09
N LEU A 175 6.07 7.64 3.15
CA LEU A 175 6.38 6.22 2.98
C LEU A 175 7.44 6.04 1.89
N HIS A 176 8.43 5.18 2.15
CA HIS A 176 9.37 4.66 1.16
C HIS A 176 9.17 3.17 0.88
N LEU A 177 8.56 2.46 1.82
CA LEU A 177 8.26 1.04 1.73
C LEU A 177 6.82 0.79 2.19
N PHE A 178 6.23 -0.29 1.73
CA PHE A 178 5.05 -0.85 2.35
C PHE A 178 5.51 -1.80 3.46
N GLY A 179 5.56 -1.28 4.68
CA GLY A 179 5.94 -2.02 5.87
C GLY A 179 4.72 -2.47 6.68
N TRP A 180 4.88 -3.57 7.37
CA TRP A 180 3.95 -4.11 8.35
C TRP A 180 4.73 -4.91 9.39
N ASP A 181 4.17 -5.04 10.58
CA ASP A 181 4.83 -5.68 11.72
C ASP A 181 3.78 -6.35 12.62
N ASP A 182 4.15 -7.45 13.28
CA ASP A 182 3.25 -8.19 14.18
C ASP A 182 2.88 -7.41 15.44
N ASP A 183 3.72 -6.47 15.86
CA ASP A 183 3.62 -5.75 17.12
C ASP A 183 3.18 -4.27 16.94
N VAL A 184 3.12 -3.77 15.69
CA VAL A 184 2.79 -2.37 15.37
C VAL A 184 1.77 -2.31 14.25
N ASP A 185 0.62 -1.69 14.50
CA ASP A 185 -0.34 -1.38 13.45
C ASP A 185 0.25 -0.31 12.53
N CYS A 186 0.42 -0.66 11.27
CA CYS A 186 0.86 0.23 10.19
C CYS A 186 -0.33 0.69 9.34
N LEU A 187 -0.12 1.04 8.07
CA LEU A 187 -1.21 1.31 7.13
C LEU A 187 -2.22 0.15 7.09
N TYR A 188 -1.72 -1.08 7.23
CA TYR A 188 -2.47 -2.31 7.42
C TYR A 188 -1.82 -3.14 8.52
N SER A 189 -2.61 -3.89 9.25
CA SER A 189 -2.12 -4.86 10.22
C SER A 189 -1.49 -6.08 9.53
N ALA A 190 -0.66 -6.81 10.25
CA ALA A 190 -0.10 -8.06 9.75
C ALA A 190 -1.19 -9.07 9.36
N GLU A 191 -2.29 -9.15 10.14
CA GLU A 191 -3.43 -10.03 9.83
C GLU A 191 -4.08 -9.68 8.49
N GLU A 192 -4.28 -8.39 8.18
CA GLU A 192 -4.82 -7.95 6.90
C GLU A 192 -3.87 -8.30 5.73
N VAL A 193 -2.56 -8.05 5.89
CA VAL A 193 -1.58 -8.36 4.84
C VAL A 193 -1.49 -9.87 4.58
N GLU A 194 -1.59 -10.68 5.62
CA GLU A 194 -1.51 -12.15 5.54
C GLU A 194 -2.85 -12.83 5.22
N SER A 195 -3.95 -12.09 5.12
CA SER A 195 -5.29 -12.62 4.82
C SER A 195 -5.40 -13.25 3.42
N GLY A 196 -4.56 -12.80 2.49
CA GLY A 196 -4.63 -13.18 1.09
C GLY A 196 -5.54 -12.30 0.24
N ASP A 197 -6.18 -11.34 0.84
CA ASP A 197 -6.97 -10.36 0.10
C ASP A 197 -6.04 -9.40 -0.68
N SER A 198 -6.50 -8.97 -1.83
CA SER A 198 -5.80 -7.96 -2.62
C SER A 198 -5.91 -6.60 -1.93
N ILE A 199 -4.78 -6.05 -1.45
CA ILE A 199 -4.73 -4.81 -0.67
C ILE A 199 -4.32 -3.64 -1.56
N LEU A 200 -5.16 -2.61 -1.61
CA LEU A 200 -4.84 -1.32 -2.20
C LEU A 200 -4.03 -0.49 -1.20
N VAL A 201 -2.76 -0.26 -1.48
CA VAL A 201 -1.87 0.57 -0.66
C VAL A 201 -2.10 2.06 -0.93
N GLY A 202 -2.32 2.43 -2.19
CA GLY A 202 -2.50 3.81 -2.60
C GLY A 202 -2.66 3.98 -4.11
N TRP A 203 -2.50 5.20 -4.56
CA TRP A 203 -2.61 5.59 -5.95
C TRP A 203 -1.35 6.35 -6.38
N SER A 204 -0.82 6.00 -7.53
CA SER A 204 0.30 6.73 -8.14
C SER A 204 -0.16 8.04 -8.79
N ALA A 205 0.76 8.96 -9.03
CA ALA A 205 0.44 10.26 -9.62
C ALA A 205 -0.10 10.18 -11.06
N ASP A 206 0.12 9.07 -11.76
CA ASP A 206 -0.45 8.77 -13.08
C ASP A 206 -1.85 8.13 -13.01
N GLY A 207 -2.43 7.96 -11.79
CA GLY A 207 -3.79 7.47 -11.58
C GLY A 207 -3.92 5.94 -11.52
N TYR A 208 -2.83 5.18 -11.63
CA TYR A 208 -2.88 3.72 -11.47
C TYR A 208 -2.78 3.31 -9.99
N PRO A 209 -3.47 2.21 -9.59
CA PRO A 209 -3.42 1.73 -8.22
C PRO A 209 -2.06 1.10 -7.88
N ILE A 210 -1.65 1.26 -6.63
CA ILE A 210 -0.48 0.62 -6.02
C ILE A 210 -1.02 -0.44 -5.06
N MET A 211 -0.76 -1.70 -5.36
CA MET A 211 -1.23 -2.84 -4.59
C MET A 211 -0.13 -3.38 -3.68
N SER A 212 -0.51 -4.05 -2.62
CA SER A 212 0.41 -4.91 -1.87
C SER A 212 1.03 -5.97 -2.81
N GLY A 213 2.32 -6.19 -2.69
CA GLY A 213 3.02 -7.25 -3.43
C GLY A 213 2.79 -8.64 -2.87
N TYR A 214 2.01 -8.79 -1.80
CA TYR A 214 1.61 -10.08 -1.25
C TYR A 214 0.37 -10.57 -1.97
N VAL A 215 0.46 -11.72 -2.62
CA VAL A 215 -0.61 -12.30 -3.42
C VAL A 215 -0.75 -13.79 -3.14
N CYS A 216 -1.94 -14.34 -3.40
CA CYS A 216 -2.15 -15.78 -3.33
C CYS A 216 -1.35 -16.50 -4.42
N ALA A 217 -0.68 -17.59 -4.06
CA ALA A 217 0.04 -18.44 -5.01
C ALA A 217 -0.91 -19.31 -5.85
N ASP A 218 -2.12 -19.56 -5.36
CA ASP A 218 -3.14 -20.41 -5.98
C ASP A 218 -4.55 -19.82 -5.78
N GLU A 219 -5.54 -20.35 -6.49
CA GLU A 219 -6.94 -19.88 -6.41
C GLU A 219 -7.57 -20.10 -5.02
N GLU A 220 -7.11 -21.09 -4.27
CA GLU A 220 -7.58 -21.38 -2.92
C GLU A 220 -6.88 -20.55 -1.85
N CYS A 221 -5.87 -19.77 -2.22
CA CYS A 221 -5.04 -18.97 -1.34
C CYS A 221 -4.48 -19.76 -0.14
N THR A 222 -3.93 -20.94 -0.43
CA THR A 222 -3.33 -21.80 0.61
C THR A 222 -1.91 -21.37 0.97
N GLU A 223 -1.27 -20.57 0.13
CA GLU A 223 0.05 -20.00 0.31
C GLU A 223 0.08 -18.57 -0.24
N MET A 224 0.65 -17.66 0.56
CA MET A 224 0.95 -16.29 0.14
C MET A 224 2.37 -16.22 -0.38
N VAL A 225 2.55 -15.53 -1.50
CA VAL A 225 3.87 -15.21 -2.04
C VAL A 225 4.02 -13.71 -2.19
N GLN A 226 5.24 -13.24 -2.06
CA GLN A 226 5.57 -11.86 -2.39
C GLN A 226 6.09 -11.78 -3.80
N LEU A 227 5.55 -10.85 -4.60
CA LEU A 227 6.03 -10.57 -5.94
C LEU A 227 7.44 -10.00 -5.90
N GLU A 228 8.27 -10.44 -6.85
CA GLU A 228 9.66 -10.04 -6.96
C GLU A 228 9.83 -8.96 -8.04
N SER A 229 10.61 -7.93 -7.70
CA SER A 229 11.03 -6.91 -8.66
C SER A 229 12.02 -7.50 -9.68
N SER A 230 11.94 -7.02 -10.94
CA SER A 230 12.94 -7.35 -11.96
C SER A 230 14.15 -6.41 -11.96
N TRP A 231 14.27 -5.53 -10.98
CA TRP A 231 15.45 -4.71 -10.77
C TRP A 231 16.46 -5.44 -9.87
N GLN A 232 17.73 -5.44 -10.27
CA GLN A 232 18.81 -6.14 -9.56
C GLN A 232 19.92 -5.17 -9.19
N LEU A 233 20.42 -5.29 -7.95
CA LEU A 233 21.61 -4.58 -7.51
C LEU A 233 22.83 -5.13 -8.26
N THR A 234 23.41 -4.32 -9.13
CA THR A 234 24.54 -4.67 -9.99
C THR A 234 25.83 -3.95 -9.63
N ASP A 235 25.74 -2.83 -8.92
CA ASP A 235 26.89 -2.10 -8.38
C ASP A 235 26.67 -1.68 -6.92
N ASP A 236 27.07 -2.52 -5.99
CA ASP A 236 26.95 -2.30 -4.55
C ASP A 236 27.71 -1.03 -4.07
N SER A 237 28.75 -0.60 -4.80
CA SER A 237 29.52 0.59 -4.45
C SER A 237 28.72 1.90 -4.59
N LEU A 238 27.66 1.89 -5.40
CA LEU A 238 26.77 3.03 -5.64
C LEU A 238 25.53 3.01 -4.76
N PHE A 239 25.23 1.89 -4.09
CA PHE A 239 24.00 1.70 -3.32
C PHE A 239 23.70 2.84 -2.33
N ALA A 240 24.71 3.36 -1.64
CA ALA A 240 24.55 4.43 -0.67
C ALA A 240 24.67 5.85 -1.24
N SER A 241 24.87 6.02 -2.55
CA SER A 241 25.13 7.35 -3.15
C SER A 241 24.37 7.61 -4.46
N ASP A 242 24.00 6.57 -5.18
CA ASP A 242 23.25 6.65 -6.44
C ASP A 242 22.51 5.32 -6.65
N THR A 243 21.36 5.18 -6.01
CA THR A 243 20.61 3.91 -6.03
C THR A 243 20.13 3.53 -7.44
N TRP A 244 19.82 4.52 -8.29
CA TRP A 244 19.37 4.25 -9.65
C TRP A 244 20.49 3.67 -10.52
N SER A 245 21.70 4.19 -10.41
CA SER A 245 22.88 3.62 -11.10
C SER A 245 23.38 2.32 -10.46
N ALA A 246 23.06 2.08 -9.18
CA ALA A 246 23.38 0.84 -8.48
C ALA A 246 22.58 -0.36 -9.00
N HIS A 247 21.36 -0.10 -9.53
CA HIS A 247 20.44 -1.15 -9.96
C HIS A 247 20.28 -1.18 -11.49
N THR A 248 20.02 -2.36 -12.01
CA THR A 248 19.74 -2.60 -13.43
C THR A 248 18.45 -3.38 -13.58
N TYR A 249 17.56 -2.90 -14.44
CA TYR A 249 16.39 -3.67 -14.83
C TYR A 249 16.80 -4.84 -15.72
N VAL A 250 16.36 -6.06 -15.36
CA VAL A 250 16.60 -7.29 -16.11
C VAL A 250 15.26 -7.94 -16.40
N GLU A 251 14.78 -7.77 -17.62
CA GLU A 251 13.48 -8.28 -18.05
C GLU A 251 13.32 -9.77 -17.72
N GLY A 252 12.22 -10.11 -17.04
CA GLY A 252 11.85 -11.48 -16.69
C GLY A 252 12.70 -12.11 -15.57
N SER A 253 13.50 -11.32 -14.84
CA SER A 253 14.23 -11.83 -13.67
C SER A 253 13.38 -11.86 -12.38
N GLY A 254 12.26 -11.17 -12.37
CA GLY A 254 11.22 -11.16 -11.35
C GLY A 254 9.83 -11.23 -11.98
N ASP A 255 8.80 -10.89 -11.22
CA ASP A 255 7.39 -10.99 -11.62
C ASP A 255 6.88 -9.71 -12.30
N LEU A 256 7.59 -8.59 -12.11
CA LEU A 256 7.14 -7.25 -12.44
C LEU A 256 7.96 -6.64 -13.59
N ASP A 257 7.35 -5.70 -14.29
CA ASP A 257 7.99 -4.95 -15.38
C ASP A 257 8.95 -3.86 -14.86
N GLN A 258 9.47 -3.04 -15.77
CA GLN A 258 10.39 -1.95 -15.45
C GLN A 258 9.79 -0.90 -14.50
N CYS A 259 8.48 -0.70 -14.55
CA CYS A 259 7.79 0.25 -13.68
C CYS A 259 7.41 -0.34 -12.31
N ASN A 260 7.76 -1.60 -12.05
CA ASN A 260 7.39 -2.39 -10.86
C ASN A 260 5.88 -2.68 -10.81
N GLY A 261 5.31 -2.95 -11.97
CA GLY A 261 3.90 -3.29 -12.14
C GLY A 261 3.71 -4.44 -13.13
N ARG A 262 2.46 -4.75 -13.40
CA ARG A 262 2.06 -5.71 -14.42
C ARG A 262 0.62 -5.50 -14.83
N VAL A 263 0.24 -6.05 -15.99
CA VAL A 263 -1.15 -6.22 -16.38
C VAL A 263 -1.65 -7.52 -15.77
N ASP A 264 -2.68 -7.45 -14.95
CA ASP A 264 -3.30 -8.62 -14.32
C ASP A 264 -4.26 -9.37 -15.28
N ALA A 265 -4.81 -10.48 -14.81
CA ALA A 265 -5.69 -11.34 -15.60
C ALA A 265 -6.99 -10.63 -16.07
N ASP A 266 -7.41 -9.58 -15.38
CA ASP A 266 -8.55 -8.73 -15.73
C ASP A 266 -8.22 -7.68 -16.81
N GLY A 267 -6.97 -7.62 -17.25
CA GLY A 267 -6.47 -6.66 -18.25
C GLY A 267 -6.13 -5.28 -17.69
N GLN A 268 -6.17 -5.08 -16.37
CA GLN A 268 -5.83 -3.82 -15.72
C GLN A 268 -4.37 -3.81 -15.29
N TYR A 269 -3.70 -2.67 -15.49
CA TYR A 269 -2.35 -2.45 -14.99
C TYR A 269 -2.38 -2.01 -13.53
N ARG A 270 -1.49 -2.59 -12.71
CA ARG A 270 -1.29 -2.24 -11.31
C ARG A 270 0.20 -2.22 -10.98
N TYR A 271 0.60 -1.27 -10.15
CA TYR A 271 1.89 -1.33 -9.47
C TYR A 271 1.79 -2.27 -8.27
N TYR A 272 2.92 -2.86 -7.89
CA TYR A 272 3.00 -3.77 -6.75
C TYR A 272 4.17 -3.41 -5.86
N THR A 273 3.96 -3.38 -4.55
CA THR A 273 5.05 -3.15 -3.61
C THR A 273 5.99 -4.35 -3.57
N THR A 274 7.28 -4.07 -3.39
CA THR A 274 8.32 -5.10 -3.28
C THR A 274 9.24 -4.81 -2.09
N THR A 275 9.90 -5.84 -1.55
CA THR A 275 10.92 -5.69 -0.50
C THR A 275 12.28 -5.27 -1.03
N THR A 276 12.44 -5.28 -2.35
CA THR A 276 13.65 -4.88 -3.06
C THR A 276 13.36 -3.66 -3.93
N PHE A 277 14.42 -2.96 -4.32
CA PHE A 277 14.33 -1.82 -5.24
C PHE A 277 13.42 -2.14 -6.46
N PRO A 278 12.53 -1.24 -6.88
CA PRO A 278 12.33 0.15 -6.44
C PRO A 278 11.24 0.34 -5.36
N TYR A 279 10.86 -0.68 -4.64
CA TYR A 279 9.90 -0.76 -3.52
C TYR A 279 8.46 -0.46 -3.90
N PHE A 280 8.17 0.71 -4.47
CA PHE A 280 6.86 1.07 -5.01
C PHE A 280 6.86 1.08 -6.54
N MET A 281 7.61 2.01 -7.14
CA MET A 281 7.56 2.23 -8.58
C MET A 281 8.94 2.56 -9.17
N GLY A 282 9.24 1.94 -10.33
CA GLY A 282 10.45 2.22 -11.12
C GLY A 282 10.28 3.33 -12.15
N CYS A 283 9.05 3.56 -12.61
CA CYS A 283 8.66 4.59 -13.57
C CYS A 283 7.14 4.79 -13.51
N TYR A 284 6.62 5.82 -14.16
CA TYR A 284 5.19 5.96 -14.42
C TYR A 284 4.83 5.20 -15.70
N TYR A 285 3.88 4.28 -15.59
CA TYR A 285 3.31 3.56 -16.72
C TYR A 285 2.35 4.42 -17.54
N GLY A 286 1.62 5.29 -16.83
CA GLY A 286 0.67 6.22 -17.41
C GLY A 286 1.23 7.63 -17.61
N GLU A 287 0.43 8.46 -18.28
CA GLU A 287 0.70 9.88 -18.42
C GLU A 287 0.45 10.60 -17.09
N VAL A 288 1.41 11.39 -16.62
CA VAL A 288 1.29 12.25 -15.45
C VAL A 288 0.99 13.67 -15.91
N SER A 289 -0.10 14.27 -15.43
CA SER A 289 -0.38 15.67 -15.77
C SER A 289 0.58 16.63 -15.08
N ASP A 290 0.86 17.78 -15.70
CA ASP A 290 1.79 18.79 -15.15
C ASP A 290 1.37 19.31 -13.75
N ASP A 291 0.09 19.18 -13.41
CA ASP A 291 -0.50 19.61 -12.13
C ASP A 291 -0.95 18.43 -11.25
N ALA A 292 -0.49 17.20 -11.54
CA ALA A 292 -0.82 16.01 -10.78
C ALA A 292 -0.38 16.10 -9.32
N ILE A 293 0.74 16.76 -9.04
CA ILE A 293 1.30 16.92 -7.70
C ILE A 293 1.46 18.40 -7.41
N ALA A 294 0.75 18.90 -6.40
CA ALA A 294 0.87 20.26 -5.91
C ALA A 294 1.03 20.24 -4.38
N GLY A 295 1.97 21.02 -3.85
CA GLY A 295 2.35 20.94 -2.44
C GLY A 295 3.32 19.79 -2.15
N GLY A 296 3.73 19.65 -0.89
CA GLY A 296 4.76 18.69 -0.50
C GLY A 296 6.17 19.08 -0.97
N GLY A 297 7.14 18.24 -0.64
CA GLY A 297 8.55 18.44 -1.02
C GLY A 297 8.87 18.20 -2.49
N GLY A 298 7.88 18.24 -3.36
CA GLY A 298 8.06 17.96 -4.78
C GLY A 298 8.98 18.97 -5.45
N ALA A 299 10.21 18.55 -5.75
CA ALA A 299 10.88 19.09 -6.91
C ALA A 299 10.00 18.72 -8.11
N GLY A 300 9.54 19.72 -8.89
CA GLY A 300 8.88 19.45 -10.17
C GLY A 300 9.71 18.49 -11.04
N PRO A 301 9.24 18.12 -12.25
CA PRO A 301 9.85 17.07 -13.05
C PRO A 301 11.33 17.39 -13.34
N GLY A 302 12.16 17.12 -12.37
CA GLY A 302 13.60 17.15 -12.43
C GLY A 302 14.03 15.72 -12.67
N GLY A 303 14.41 15.42 -13.92
CA GLY A 303 14.90 14.12 -14.28
C GLY A 303 16.02 13.66 -13.33
N ARG A 304 16.17 12.36 -13.28
CA ARG A 304 17.26 11.67 -12.59
C ARG A 304 18.60 12.28 -13.01
N PRO A 305 19.59 12.39 -12.07
CA PRO A 305 20.93 12.88 -12.40
C PRO A 305 21.61 12.02 -13.46
#